data_6f76bc39ce0193a436276326a7cfe8d1
#
_entry.id   6f76bc39ce0193a436276326a7cfe8d1
#
_cell.length_a   1.000
_cell.length_b   1.000
_cell.length_c   1.000
_cell.angle_alpha   90.00
_cell.angle_beta   90.00
_cell.angle_gamma   90.00
#
_symmetry.space_group_name_H-M   'P 1'
#
loop_
_entity.id
_entity.type
_entity.pdbx_description
1 polymer ?
#
loop_
_entity_poly.entity_id
_entity_poly.type
_entity_poly.pdbx_seq_one_letter_code
_entity_poly.pdbx_strand_id
1 'polypeptide(L)'
;GSEMCIRDSYNSDGKYIINLDSDGMLEKNALVNMITRFENDTAINCMTGSILTVPEQIKKYKAGPSRLLRELEFMEYAQAFLAGRSYASELNSVYTLSGAFSAFRKSAVLKSWMYNTDTICEDTHITFQMRYLQKERVEVCEDALFFVDPIENVNKLYTQRQRWQRGSLEVSKMFMDKSFKVKNLFTNISVKTLLYDHTFAFPRPVSYTHLTLPTKA
;
A
#
# COMPACT_ATOMS: atom_id res chain seq x y z
N GLY A 1 5.18 17.91 1.04
CA GLY A 1 4.90 16.74 0.22
C GLY A 1 3.60 16.87 -0.54
N SER A 2 2.45 16.70 0.12
CA SER A 2 1.13 16.64 -0.53
C SER A 2 0.73 17.90 -1.32
N GLU A 3 1.04 19.10 -0.82
CA GLU A 3 0.76 20.35 -1.55
C GLU A 3 1.53 20.44 -2.89
N MET A 4 2.76 19.95 -2.92
CA MET A 4 3.56 19.90 -4.15
C MET A 4 2.96 18.91 -5.16
N CYS A 5 2.54 17.74 -4.71
CA CYS A 5 1.86 16.76 -5.56
C CYS A 5 0.53 17.30 -6.13
N ILE A 6 -0.23 18.07 -5.35
CA ILE A 6 -1.47 18.72 -5.81
C ILE A 6 -1.16 19.70 -6.94
N ARG A 7 -0.23 20.63 -6.72
CA ARG A 7 0.17 21.63 -7.71
C ARG A 7 0.70 20.99 -8.99
N ASP A 8 1.54 19.99 -8.87
CA ASP A 8 2.13 19.31 -10.02
C ASP A 8 1.09 18.52 -10.81
N SER A 9 0.10 17.95 -10.13
CA SER A 9 -1.03 17.28 -10.78
C SER A 9 -1.88 18.23 -11.64
N TYR A 10 -2.09 19.46 -11.19
CA TYR A 10 -2.81 20.46 -12.00
C TYR A 10 -1.98 20.96 -13.19
N ASN A 11 -0.71 21.22 -12.97
CA ASN A 11 0.16 21.90 -13.96
C ASN A 11 0.82 20.93 -14.95
N SER A 12 0.73 19.60 -14.75
CA SER A 12 1.28 18.62 -15.69
C SER A 12 0.38 18.52 -16.93
N ASP A 13 0.96 18.24 -18.11
CA ASP A 13 0.23 17.97 -19.34
C ASP A 13 0.05 16.47 -19.63
N GLY A 14 0.58 15.62 -18.74
CA GLY A 14 0.56 14.16 -18.87
C GLY A 14 -0.83 13.56 -18.74
N LYS A 15 -1.09 12.47 -19.46
CA LYS A 15 -2.30 11.64 -19.36
C LYS A 15 -2.39 10.90 -18.02
N TYR A 16 -1.24 10.58 -17.45
CA TYR A 16 -1.09 9.83 -16.20
C TYR A 16 -0.31 10.64 -15.18
N ILE A 17 -0.64 10.47 -13.92
CA ILE A 17 0.08 10.99 -12.77
C ILE A 17 0.64 9.79 -12.02
N ILE A 18 1.96 9.79 -11.80
CA ILE A 18 2.65 8.70 -11.11
C ILE A 18 3.38 9.29 -9.90
N ASN A 19 3.04 8.77 -8.74
CA ASN A 19 3.71 9.11 -7.49
C ASN A 19 4.81 8.12 -7.21
N LEU A 20 5.97 8.64 -6.85
CA LEU A 20 7.15 7.86 -6.50
C LEU A 20 7.80 8.48 -5.27
N ASP A 21 8.15 7.65 -4.29
CA ASP A 21 9.03 8.06 -3.21
C ASP A 21 10.45 8.24 -3.75
N SER A 22 11.15 9.25 -3.24
CA SER A 22 12.50 9.61 -3.71
C SER A 22 13.61 8.68 -3.21
N ASP A 23 13.32 7.79 -2.28
CA ASP A 23 14.26 6.92 -1.57
C ASP A 23 14.22 5.46 -2.05
N GLY A 24 13.63 5.21 -3.21
CA GLY A 24 13.56 3.88 -3.80
C GLY A 24 14.03 3.81 -5.25
N MET A 25 14.01 2.63 -5.81
CA MET A 25 14.41 2.35 -7.19
C MET A 25 13.31 1.63 -7.96
N LEU A 26 12.97 2.15 -9.14
CA LEU A 26 12.09 1.45 -10.08
C LEU A 26 12.82 0.29 -10.76
N GLU A 27 12.11 -0.84 -10.90
CA GLU A 27 12.50 -1.85 -11.87
C GLU A 27 12.41 -1.26 -13.30
N LYS A 28 13.29 -1.72 -14.18
CA LYS A 28 13.49 -1.15 -15.53
C LYS A 28 12.18 -1.02 -16.33
N ASN A 29 11.29 -2.00 -16.22
CA ASN A 29 10.05 -2.05 -16.98
C ASN A 29 8.81 -1.59 -16.18
N ALA A 30 8.97 -1.22 -14.93
CA ALA A 30 7.85 -0.93 -14.01
C ALA A 30 6.87 0.12 -14.56
N LEU A 31 7.39 1.23 -15.12
CA LEU A 31 6.55 2.26 -15.73
C LEU A 31 5.88 1.78 -17.00
N VAL A 32 6.59 1.04 -17.83
CA VAL A 32 6.04 0.49 -19.08
C VAL A 32 4.90 -0.48 -18.77
N ASN A 33 5.08 -1.37 -17.79
CA ASN A 33 4.06 -2.33 -17.37
C ASN A 33 2.80 -1.59 -16.87
N MET A 34 2.98 -0.59 -16.04
CA MET A 34 1.89 0.20 -15.49
C MET A 34 1.11 0.98 -16.57
N ILE A 35 1.81 1.64 -17.47
CA ILE A 35 1.19 2.38 -18.59
C ILE A 35 0.49 1.42 -19.55
N THR A 36 1.12 0.29 -19.88
CA THR A 36 0.52 -0.74 -20.74
C THR A 36 -0.78 -1.26 -20.15
N ARG A 37 -0.84 -1.48 -18.84
CA ARG A 37 -2.06 -1.91 -18.17
C ARG A 37 -3.17 -0.86 -18.25
N PHE A 38 -2.86 0.44 -18.09
CA PHE A 38 -3.81 1.51 -18.32
C PHE A 38 -4.32 1.58 -19.77
N GLU A 39 -3.44 1.41 -20.76
CA GLU A 39 -3.83 1.50 -22.17
C GLU A 39 -4.68 0.28 -22.60
N ASN A 40 -4.40 -0.89 -22.04
CA ASN A 40 -5.17 -2.11 -22.34
C ASN A 40 -6.55 -2.15 -21.69
N ASP A 41 -6.74 -1.46 -20.56
CA ASP A 41 -8.03 -1.38 -19.88
C ASP A 41 -8.36 0.06 -19.50
N THR A 42 -9.28 0.65 -20.27
CA THR A 42 -9.72 2.05 -20.07
C THR A 42 -10.59 2.23 -18.82
N ALA A 43 -11.09 1.16 -18.21
CA ALA A 43 -11.85 1.20 -16.97
C ALA A 43 -10.97 1.38 -15.74
N ILE A 44 -9.67 1.10 -15.85
CA ILE A 44 -8.71 1.30 -14.76
C ILE A 44 -8.37 2.80 -14.66
N ASN A 45 -8.65 3.39 -13.52
CA ASN A 45 -8.39 4.80 -13.24
C ASN A 45 -7.30 5.04 -12.19
N CYS A 46 -7.01 4.05 -11.35
CA CYS A 46 -5.92 4.10 -10.38
C CYS A 46 -5.37 2.71 -10.10
N MET A 47 -4.06 2.63 -9.88
CA MET A 47 -3.39 1.39 -9.51
C MET A 47 -2.13 1.67 -8.68
N THR A 48 -1.68 0.65 -7.97
CA THR A 48 -0.40 0.65 -7.26
C THR A 48 0.53 -0.41 -7.84
N GLY A 49 1.83 -0.13 -7.82
CA GLY A 49 2.85 -1.15 -8.07
C GLY A 49 3.11 -2.01 -6.84
N SER A 50 4.02 -2.96 -6.99
CA SER A 50 4.49 -3.85 -5.93
C SER A 50 5.77 -3.32 -5.30
N ILE A 51 5.77 -3.19 -3.98
CA ILE A 51 6.93 -2.70 -3.22
C ILE A 51 7.68 -3.87 -2.63
N LEU A 52 8.98 -3.90 -2.81
CA LEU A 52 9.88 -4.89 -2.21
C LEU A 52 11.09 -4.21 -1.59
N THR A 53 11.73 -4.83 -0.62
CA THR A 53 13.04 -4.37 -0.14
C THR A 53 14.14 -4.92 -1.02
N VAL A 54 15.26 -4.19 -1.13
CA VAL A 54 16.42 -4.57 -1.97
C VAL A 54 17.10 -5.81 -1.43
N PRO A 55 17.04 -7.00 -2.09
CA PRO A 55 17.60 -8.24 -1.55
C PRO A 55 19.12 -8.20 -1.40
N GLU A 56 19.82 -7.48 -2.28
CA GLU A 56 21.28 -7.34 -2.27
C GLU A 56 21.75 -6.59 -1.02
N GLN A 57 20.97 -5.64 -0.53
CA GLN A 57 21.29 -4.92 0.71
C GLN A 57 21.14 -5.83 1.93
N ILE A 58 20.13 -6.70 1.95
CA ILE A 58 19.93 -7.67 3.03
C ILE A 58 21.14 -8.61 3.14
N LYS A 59 21.66 -9.09 2.00
CA LYS A 59 22.80 -10.00 1.94
C LYS A 59 24.12 -9.39 2.48
N LYS A 60 24.24 -8.05 2.50
CA LYS A 60 25.42 -7.37 3.05
C LYS A 60 25.55 -7.53 4.58
N TYR A 61 24.47 -7.83 5.27
CA TYR A 61 24.50 -8.03 6.73
C TYR A 61 24.97 -9.44 7.09
N LYS A 62 25.84 -9.52 8.11
CA LYS A 62 26.22 -10.81 8.69
C LYS A 62 25.01 -11.52 9.28
N ALA A 63 25.04 -12.86 9.31
CA ALA A 63 24.00 -13.66 9.95
C ALA A 63 23.81 -13.21 11.41
N GLY A 64 22.56 -12.95 11.79
CA GLY A 64 22.21 -12.44 13.12
C GLY A 64 20.86 -11.72 13.15
N PRO A 65 20.46 -11.15 14.30
CA PRO A 65 19.14 -10.52 14.47
C PRO A 65 18.85 -9.40 13.47
N SER A 66 19.87 -8.61 13.13
CA SER A 66 19.72 -7.52 12.15
C SER A 66 19.42 -8.01 10.73
N ARG A 67 20.03 -9.11 10.32
CA ARG A 67 19.76 -9.72 9.02
C ARG A 67 18.39 -10.39 9.03
N LEU A 68 18.06 -11.13 10.09
CA LEU A 68 16.77 -11.77 10.25
C LEU A 68 15.61 -10.76 10.18
N LEU A 69 15.74 -9.60 10.83
CA LEU A 69 14.73 -8.53 10.76
C LEU A 69 14.43 -8.13 9.32
N ARG A 70 15.46 -7.95 8.50
CA ARG A 70 15.32 -7.53 7.09
C ARG A 70 14.79 -8.64 6.19
N GLU A 71 15.19 -9.89 6.45
CA GLU A 71 14.62 -11.04 5.76
C GLU A 71 13.13 -11.20 6.05
N LEU A 72 12.71 -10.99 7.31
CA LEU A 72 11.30 -11.01 7.69
C LEU A 72 10.51 -9.86 7.07
N GLU A 73 11.09 -8.66 7.02
CA GLU A 73 10.48 -7.52 6.32
C GLU A 73 10.33 -7.79 4.82
N PHE A 74 11.34 -8.34 4.17
CA PHE A 74 11.25 -8.73 2.75
C PHE A 74 10.13 -9.74 2.52
N MET A 75 10.03 -10.76 3.37
CA MET A 75 8.96 -11.77 3.28
C MET A 75 7.57 -11.14 3.51
N GLU A 76 7.46 -10.23 4.46
CA GLU A 76 6.22 -9.48 4.72
C GLU A 76 5.79 -8.69 3.48
N TYR A 77 6.71 -7.92 2.89
CA TYR A 77 6.43 -7.16 1.67
C TYR A 77 6.08 -8.05 0.48
N ALA A 78 6.85 -9.12 0.25
CA ALA A 78 6.56 -10.06 -0.82
C ALA A 78 5.18 -10.70 -0.65
N GLN A 79 4.82 -11.14 0.55
CA GLN A 79 3.50 -11.68 0.85
C GLN A 79 2.41 -10.63 0.68
N ALA A 80 2.62 -9.42 1.19
CA ALA A 80 1.61 -8.36 1.14
C ALA A 80 1.37 -7.86 -0.29
N PHE A 81 2.42 -7.60 -1.06
CA PHE A 81 2.31 -6.97 -2.38
C PHE A 81 2.12 -7.98 -3.51
N LEU A 82 2.87 -9.10 -3.53
CA LEU A 82 2.80 -10.05 -4.65
C LEU A 82 1.66 -11.07 -4.51
N ALA A 83 1.19 -11.34 -3.30
CA ALA A 83 0.08 -12.27 -3.09
C ALA A 83 -1.18 -11.59 -2.54
N GLY A 84 -1.06 -10.92 -1.40
CA GLY A 84 -2.21 -10.36 -0.69
C GLY A 84 -2.94 -9.27 -1.45
N ARG A 85 -2.21 -8.29 -2.00
CA ARG A 85 -2.82 -7.19 -2.76
C ARG A 85 -3.29 -7.61 -4.14
N SER A 86 -2.60 -8.55 -4.80
CA SER A 86 -3.05 -9.13 -6.06
C SER A 86 -4.40 -9.82 -5.89
N TYR A 87 -4.52 -10.67 -4.88
CA TYR A 87 -5.80 -11.29 -4.53
C TYR A 87 -6.86 -10.25 -4.14
N ALA A 88 -6.50 -9.22 -3.39
CA ALA A 88 -7.40 -8.12 -3.04
C ALA A 88 -7.84 -7.32 -4.27
N SER A 89 -6.98 -7.17 -5.29
CA SER A 89 -7.30 -6.52 -6.56
C SER A 89 -8.40 -7.29 -7.31
N GLU A 90 -8.26 -8.60 -7.44
CA GLU A 90 -9.29 -9.46 -8.05
C GLU A 90 -10.65 -9.32 -7.36
N LEU A 91 -10.66 -9.19 -6.05
CA LEU A 91 -11.87 -9.00 -5.25
C LEU A 91 -12.34 -7.53 -5.17
N ASN A 92 -11.70 -6.60 -5.87
CA ASN A 92 -11.91 -5.16 -5.72
C ASN A 92 -11.89 -4.70 -4.26
N SER A 93 -10.95 -5.20 -3.49
CA SER A 93 -10.83 -4.97 -2.04
C SER A 93 -9.48 -4.43 -1.59
N VAL A 94 -8.65 -3.96 -2.52
CA VAL A 94 -7.38 -3.28 -2.20
C VAL A 94 -7.66 -2.14 -1.23
N TYR A 95 -7.09 -2.21 -0.03
CA TYR A 95 -7.37 -1.26 1.03
C TYR A 95 -6.74 0.11 0.78
N THR A 96 -5.47 0.12 0.35
CA THR A 96 -4.73 1.33 0.07
C THR A 96 -3.79 1.16 -1.13
N LEU A 97 -3.70 2.19 -1.96
CA LEU A 97 -2.60 2.37 -2.89
C LEU A 97 -1.31 2.62 -2.09
N SER A 98 -0.17 2.26 -2.63
CA SER A 98 1.10 2.59 -1.97
C SER A 98 1.51 4.02 -2.26
N GLY A 99 1.78 4.83 -1.24
CA GLY A 99 2.36 6.15 -1.40
C GLY A 99 3.70 6.11 -2.13
N ALA A 100 4.47 5.04 -1.93
CA ALA A 100 5.79 4.87 -2.54
C ALA A 100 5.74 4.64 -4.07
N PHE A 101 4.68 3.99 -4.58
CA PHE A 101 4.50 3.79 -6.02
C PHE A 101 3.04 3.58 -6.39
N SER A 102 2.41 4.63 -6.87
CA SER A 102 1.02 4.59 -7.35
C SER A 102 0.84 5.44 -8.60
N ALA A 103 -0.15 5.09 -9.41
CA ALA A 103 -0.46 5.77 -10.65
C ALA A 103 -1.97 6.00 -10.82
N PHE A 104 -2.30 7.09 -11.48
CA PHE A 104 -3.66 7.54 -11.70
C PHE A 104 -3.82 8.06 -13.13
N ARG A 105 -5.00 7.87 -13.72
CA ARG A 105 -5.41 8.72 -14.83
C ARG A 105 -5.61 10.15 -14.32
N LYS A 106 -5.01 11.13 -14.97
CA LYS A 106 -5.13 12.53 -14.58
C LYS A 106 -6.61 12.95 -14.47
N SER A 107 -7.45 12.54 -15.42
CA SER A 107 -8.88 12.85 -15.41
C SER A 107 -9.63 12.34 -14.19
N ALA A 108 -9.19 11.24 -13.59
CA ALA A 108 -9.79 10.68 -12.38
C ALA A 108 -9.30 11.40 -11.12
N VAL A 109 -8.00 11.66 -11.03
CA VAL A 109 -7.45 12.34 -9.85
C VAL A 109 -7.94 13.78 -9.74
N LEU A 110 -8.13 14.47 -10.86
CA LEU A 110 -8.68 15.83 -10.87
C LEU A 110 -10.16 15.91 -10.44
N LYS A 111 -10.90 14.80 -10.45
CA LYS A 111 -12.27 14.70 -9.91
C LYS A 111 -12.28 14.43 -8.40
N SER A 112 -11.15 14.08 -7.81
CA SER A 112 -11.04 13.87 -6.38
C SER A 112 -10.78 15.18 -5.63
N TRP A 113 -10.77 15.10 -4.31
CA TRP A 113 -10.29 16.21 -3.47
C TRP A 113 -8.77 16.26 -3.41
N MET A 114 -8.09 15.50 -4.27
CA MET A 114 -6.65 15.36 -4.29
C MET A 114 -6.09 14.81 -2.96
N TYR A 115 -4.84 15.13 -2.67
CA TYR A 115 -4.17 14.71 -1.45
C TYR A 115 -4.59 15.59 -0.27
N ASN A 116 -5.13 14.97 0.77
CA ASN A 116 -5.49 15.69 1.99
C ASN A 116 -4.23 15.93 2.84
N THR A 117 -4.06 17.18 3.26
CA THR A 117 -2.95 17.60 4.12
C THR A 117 -3.22 17.40 5.61
N ASP A 118 -4.46 17.09 6.00
CA ASP A 118 -4.90 16.91 7.39
C ASP A 118 -4.71 15.48 7.91
N THR A 119 -4.21 14.57 7.08
CA THR A 119 -3.93 13.18 7.46
C THR A 119 -2.49 12.80 7.19
N ILE A 120 -1.97 11.88 7.99
CA ILE A 120 -0.62 11.33 7.82
C ILE A 120 -0.55 10.18 6.80
N CYS A 121 -1.70 9.73 6.25
CA CYS A 121 -1.82 8.69 5.22
C CYS A 121 -2.66 9.20 4.05
N GLU A 122 -2.09 10.13 3.32
CA GLU A 122 -2.69 10.73 2.11
C GLU A 122 -2.96 9.70 1.02
N ASP A 123 -2.15 8.65 0.93
CA ASP A 123 -2.32 7.52 0.02
C ASP A 123 -3.58 6.70 0.31
N THR A 124 -3.83 6.40 1.57
CA THR A 124 -5.07 5.75 2.01
C THR A 124 -6.28 6.66 1.79
N HIS A 125 -6.12 7.96 2.06
CA HIS A 125 -7.19 8.93 1.88
C HIS A 125 -7.61 9.06 0.40
N ILE A 126 -6.66 9.20 -0.54
CA ILE A 126 -6.99 9.25 -1.97
C ILE A 126 -7.57 7.92 -2.47
N THR A 127 -7.10 6.79 -1.94
CA THR A 127 -7.66 5.47 -2.26
C THR A 127 -9.14 5.40 -1.88
N PHE A 128 -9.50 5.90 -0.69
CA PHE A 128 -10.89 5.92 -0.23
C PHE A 128 -11.76 6.87 -1.04
N GLN A 129 -11.21 8.01 -1.49
CA GLN A 129 -11.91 8.89 -2.43
C GLN A 129 -12.22 8.18 -3.73
N MET A 130 -11.23 7.55 -4.38
CA MET A 130 -11.42 6.79 -5.61
C MET A 130 -12.50 5.74 -5.43
N ARG A 131 -12.43 4.95 -4.37
CA ARG A 131 -13.37 3.85 -4.11
C ARG A 131 -14.76 4.30 -3.69
N TYR A 132 -14.85 5.17 -2.68
CA TYR A 132 -16.15 5.48 -2.04
C TYR A 132 -16.88 6.67 -2.65
N LEU A 133 -16.15 7.65 -3.21
CA LEU A 133 -16.75 8.82 -3.86
C LEU A 133 -16.93 8.60 -5.34
N GLN A 134 -15.90 8.16 -6.04
CA GLN A 134 -15.93 8.01 -7.50
C GLN A 134 -16.37 6.62 -7.96
N LYS A 135 -16.43 5.63 -7.04
CA LYS A 135 -16.79 4.23 -7.34
C LYS A 135 -15.79 3.53 -8.28
N GLU A 136 -14.57 4.00 -8.28
CA GLU A 136 -13.51 3.42 -9.08
C GLU A 136 -13.01 2.10 -8.50
N ARG A 137 -12.56 1.23 -9.38
CA ARG A 137 -11.83 0.04 -9.03
C ARG A 137 -10.38 0.40 -8.73
N VAL A 138 -9.84 -0.14 -7.65
CA VAL A 138 -8.44 0.06 -7.24
C VAL A 138 -7.67 -1.20 -7.59
N GLU A 139 -6.72 -1.06 -8.51
CA GLU A 139 -5.96 -2.17 -9.09
C GLU A 139 -4.54 -2.28 -8.53
N VAL A 140 -3.93 -3.44 -8.75
CA VAL A 140 -2.51 -3.70 -8.49
C VAL A 140 -1.84 -4.12 -9.79
N CYS A 141 -0.72 -3.48 -10.12
CA CYS A 141 0.16 -3.87 -11.21
C CYS A 141 1.33 -4.67 -10.61
N GLU A 142 1.21 -5.99 -10.62
CA GLU A 142 2.10 -6.90 -9.89
C GLU A 142 3.53 -6.89 -10.41
N ASP A 143 3.67 -6.70 -11.72
CA ASP A 143 4.92 -6.66 -12.47
C ASP A 143 5.53 -5.25 -12.56
N ALA A 144 4.91 -4.26 -11.93
CA ALA A 144 5.48 -2.94 -11.72
C ALA A 144 6.18 -2.88 -10.36
N LEU A 145 7.47 -3.24 -10.34
CA LEU A 145 8.23 -3.35 -9.09
C LEU A 145 8.92 -2.04 -8.71
N PHE A 146 8.88 -1.73 -7.43
CA PHE A 146 9.60 -0.63 -6.79
C PHE A 146 10.36 -1.15 -5.58
N PHE A 147 11.65 -0.88 -5.51
CA PHE A 147 12.53 -1.38 -4.46
C PHE A 147 12.86 -0.27 -3.48
N VAL A 148 12.67 -0.55 -2.19
CA VAL A 148 13.01 0.35 -1.08
C VAL A 148 14.13 -0.24 -0.24
N ASP A 149 14.84 0.62 0.48
CA ASP A 149 15.89 0.18 1.39
C ASP A 149 15.29 -0.61 2.57
N PRO A 150 15.93 -1.72 3.00
CA PRO A 150 15.48 -2.47 4.16
C PRO A 150 15.53 -1.64 5.43
N ILE A 151 14.60 -1.88 6.34
CA ILE A 151 14.51 -1.16 7.62
C ILE A 151 15.79 -1.30 8.44
N GLU A 152 16.23 -0.21 9.06
CA GLU A 152 17.49 -0.21 9.79
C GLU A 152 17.44 -0.98 11.12
N ASN A 153 16.33 -0.83 11.85
CA ASN A 153 16.17 -1.43 13.17
C ASN A 153 14.69 -1.53 13.59
N VAL A 154 14.44 -2.29 14.67
CA VAL A 154 13.09 -2.53 15.19
C VAL A 154 12.36 -1.24 15.60
N ASN A 155 13.07 -0.25 16.13
CA ASN A 155 12.43 1.00 16.56
C ASN A 155 11.90 1.78 15.37
N LYS A 156 12.66 1.84 14.26
CA LYS A 156 12.19 2.46 13.00
C LYS A 156 10.99 1.69 12.43
N LEU A 157 11.04 0.36 12.45
CA LEU A 157 9.91 -0.48 12.02
C LEU A 157 8.67 -0.17 12.86
N TYR A 158 8.80 -0.15 14.18
CA TYR A 158 7.69 0.15 15.08
C TYR A 158 7.06 1.52 14.81
N THR A 159 7.88 2.57 14.68
CA THR A 159 7.42 3.93 14.38
C THR A 159 6.70 4.00 13.02
N GLN A 160 7.24 3.32 12.01
CA GLN A 160 6.63 3.24 10.68
C GLN A 160 5.25 2.58 10.74
N ARG A 161 5.13 1.44 11.41
CA ARG A 161 3.87 0.69 11.55
C ARG A 161 2.83 1.46 12.38
N GLN A 162 3.25 2.14 13.44
CA GLN A 162 2.36 3.03 14.21
C GLN A 162 1.79 4.15 13.35
N ARG A 163 2.63 4.79 12.51
CA ARG A 163 2.19 5.84 11.60
C ARG A 163 1.14 5.31 10.62
N TRP A 164 1.40 4.15 10.00
CA TRP A 164 0.46 3.54 9.06
C TRP A 164 -0.87 3.16 9.72
N GLN A 165 -0.80 2.54 10.90
CA GLN A 165 -2.00 2.15 11.64
C GLN A 165 -2.84 3.36 12.05
N ARG A 166 -2.19 4.38 12.61
CA ARG A 166 -2.87 5.62 13.01
C ARG A 166 -3.54 6.30 11.82
N GLY A 167 -2.81 6.50 10.73
CA GLY A 167 -3.36 7.13 9.53
C GLY A 167 -4.50 6.34 8.91
N SER A 168 -4.40 5.01 8.86
CA SER A 168 -5.49 4.15 8.40
C SER A 168 -6.76 4.30 9.24
N LEU A 169 -6.63 4.41 10.56
CA LEU A 169 -7.77 4.65 11.47
C LEU A 169 -8.36 6.06 11.30
N GLU A 170 -7.51 7.08 11.14
CA GLU A 170 -7.94 8.46 10.88
C GLU A 170 -8.77 8.54 9.59
N VAL A 171 -8.24 8.00 8.49
CA VAL A 171 -8.94 7.98 7.20
C VAL A 171 -10.23 7.15 7.27
N SER A 172 -10.19 5.99 7.91
CA SER A 172 -11.39 5.15 8.07
C SER A 172 -12.50 5.90 8.81
N LYS A 173 -12.16 6.69 9.83
CA LYS A 173 -13.10 7.54 10.55
C LYS A 173 -13.71 8.62 9.65
N MET A 174 -12.90 9.27 8.79
CA MET A 174 -13.39 10.30 7.85
C MET A 174 -14.43 9.76 6.86
N PHE A 175 -14.30 8.48 6.48
CA PHE A 175 -15.21 7.82 5.53
C PHE A 175 -16.23 6.88 6.20
N MET A 176 -16.38 6.94 7.52
CA MET A 176 -17.20 5.97 8.27
C MET A 176 -18.66 5.93 7.81
N ASP A 177 -19.28 7.07 7.54
CA ASP A 177 -20.65 7.17 7.04
C ASP A 177 -20.85 6.52 5.66
N LYS A 178 -19.79 6.43 4.86
CA LYS A 178 -19.81 5.87 3.50
C LYS A 178 -19.34 4.41 3.45
N SER A 179 -18.44 4.03 4.36
CA SER A 179 -17.85 2.69 4.42
C SER A 179 -18.53 1.76 5.42
N PHE A 180 -19.08 2.32 6.49
CA PHE A 180 -19.63 1.60 7.64
C PHE A 180 -21.15 1.62 7.66
N LYS A 181 -21.80 0.92 6.74
CA LYS A 181 -23.19 0.54 6.96
C LYS A 181 -23.17 -0.80 7.70
N VAL A 182 -23.83 -0.87 8.87
CA VAL A 182 -23.92 -2.10 9.69
C VAL A 182 -24.36 -3.30 8.84
N LYS A 183 -25.22 -3.07 7.85
CA LYS A 183 -25.67 -4.07 6.87
C LYS A 183 -24.52 -4.62 6.01
N ASN A 184 -23.42 -3.88 5.82
CA ASN A 184 -22.27 -4.23 5.01
C ASN A 184 -21.07 -4.71 5.85
N LEU A 185 -21.16 -4.73 7.18
CA LEU A 185 -20.07 -5.13 8.07
C LEU A 185 -19.54 -6.54 7.74
N PHE A 186 -20.45 -7.44 7.39
CA PHE A 186 -20.11 -8.84 7.04
C PHE A 186 -19.79 -9.04 5.56
N THR A 187 -20.18 -8.12 4.69
CA THR A 187 -19.98 -8.23 3.24
C THR A 187 -18.86 -7.32 2.72
N ASN A 188 -18.51 -6.24 3.43
CA ASN A 188 -17.47 -5.32 3.03
C ASN A 188 -16.09 -5.87 3.40
N ILE A 189 -15.37 -6.41 2.40
CA ILE A 189 -14.04 -7.00 2.58
C ILE A 189 -13.03 -5.98 3.11
N SER A 190 -13.10 -4.72 2.69
CA SER A 190 -12.20 -3.65 3.19
C SER A 190 -12.36 -3.42 4.68
N VAL A 191 -13.59 -3.45 5.21
CA VAL A 191 -13.85 -3.33 6.64
C VAL A 191 -13.37 -4.57 7.40
N LYS A 192 -13.59 -5.76 6.84
CA LYS A 192 -13.06 -7.01 7.41
C LYS A 192 -11.53 -7.00 7.47
N THR A 193 -10.87 -6.56 6.39
CA THR A 193 -9.41 -6.43 6.33
C THR A 193 -8.91 -5.44 7.38
N LEU A 194 -9.55 -4.28 7.50
CA LEU A 194 -9.21 -3.30 8.53
C LEU A 194 -9.33 -3.88 9.94
N LEU A 195 -10.46 -4.50 10.25
CA LEU A 195 -10.69 -5.14 11.56
C LEU A 195 -9.68 -6.28 11.79
N TYR A 196 -9.44 -7.11 10.79
CA TYR A 196 -8.52 -8.23 10.88
C TYR A 196 -7.07 -7.76 11.06
N ASP A 197 -6.60 -6.85 10.24
CA ASP A 197 -5.22 -6.37 10.28
C ASP A 197 -4.94 -5.53 11.54
N HIS A 198 -5.92 -4.73 12.00
CA HIS A 198 -5.72 -3.89 13.19
C HIS A 198 -6.08 -4.55 14.50
N THR A 199 -6.95 -5.58 14.49
CA THR A 199 -7.36 -6.27 15.72
C THR A 199 -6.59 -7.57 15.94
N PHE A 200 -6.29 -8.30 14.86
CA PHE A 200 -5.69 -9.65 14.93
C PHE A 200 -4.26 -9.71 14.39
N ALA A 201 -3.71 -8.65 13.81
CA ALA A 201 -2.32 -8.63 13.36
C ALA A 201 -1.33 -8.76 14.52
N PHE A 202 -1.68 -8.26 15.70
CA PHE A 202 -0.85 -8.36 16.90
C PHE A 202 -0.75 -9.79 17.47
N PRO A 203 -1.83 -10.59 17.57
CA PRO A 203 -1.74 -11.99 17.95
C PRO A 203 -1.06 -12.89 16.92
N ARG A 204 -1.03 -12.52 15.64
CA ARG A 204 -0.43 -13.33 14.57
C ARG A 204 1.05 -13.68 14.78
N PRO A 205 1.96 -12.73 15.04
CA PRO A 205 3.36 -13.06 15.33
C PRO A 205 3.52 -13.93 16.57
N VAL A 206 2.70 -13.69 17.60
CA VAL A 206 2.72 -14.47 18.83
C VAL A 206 2.27 -15.90 18.57
N SER A 207 1.17 -16.11 17.86
CA SER A 207 0.68 -17.45 17.50
C SER A 207 1.68 -18.18 16.57
N TYR A 208 2.28 -17.49 15.61
CA TYR A 208 3.24 -18.08 14.69
C TYR A 208 4.53 -18.48 15.40
N THR A 209 5.07 -17.65 16.30
CA THR A 209 6.25 -17.97 17.09
C THR A 209 6.01 -19.13 18.07
N HIS A 210 4.83 -19.21 18.68
CA HIS A 210 4.50 -20.31 19.60
C HIS A 210 4.18 -21.64 18.90
N LEU A 211 3.64 -21.59 17.66
CA LEU A 211 3.32 -22.82 16.90
C LEU A 211 4.49 -23.36 16.09
N THR A 212 5.49 -22.53 15.74
CA THR A 212 6.59 -22.92 14.86
C THR A 212 7.94 -23.08 15.54
N LEU A 213 8.10 -22.61 16.77
CA LEU A 213 9.31 -22.93 17.54
C LEU A 213 9.22 -24.37 18.05
N PRO A 214 10.18 -25.25 17.67
CA PRO A 214 10.26 -26.57 18.27
C PRO A 214 10.49 -26.38 19.76
N THR A 215 9.56 -26.84 20.58
CA THR A 215 9.78 -27.03 22.00
C THR A 215 10.98 -27.95 22.13
N LYS A 216 12.16 -27.40 22.46
CA LYS A 216 13.26 -28.22 22.91
C LYS A 216 12.80 -28.91 24.19
N ALA A 217 12.55 -30.21 24.07
CA ALA A 217 12.51 -31.12 25.20
C ALA A 217 13.88 -31.23 25.82
#